data_26906569fb248c2504e958dee92b87bb
#
_entry.id   26906569fb248c2504e958dee92b87bb
#
_cell.length_a   1.000
_cell.length_b   1.000
_cell.length_c   1.000
_cell.angle_alpha   90.00
_cell.angle_beta   90.00
_cell.angle_gamma   90.00
#
_symmetry.space_group_name_H-M   'P 1'
#
loop_
_entity.id
_entity.type
_entity.pdbx_description
1 polymer ?
#
loop_
_entity_poly.entity_id
_entity_poly.type
_entity_poly.pdbx_seq_one_letter_code
_entity_poly.pdbx_strand_id
1 'polypeptide(L)'
;MYGLASHSHFFRLDIFNTKHWRDDGGILPGWIVGTAGAERYQLPPLADLAKSKTYVYGYMLGRVYPDGSIDFEFTELKTSDIPAEIRNRYSGSWVKQACFNENRITTPAPQPDYGQETLAKAQ
;
A
#
# COMPACT_ATOMS: atom_id res chain seq x y z
N MET A 1 1.17 -15.38 -14.59
CA MET A 1 0.16 -15.28 -13.49
C MET A 1 0.58 -14.18 -12.55
N TYR A 2 -0.38 -13.42 -11.96
CA TYR A 2 -0.14 -12.30 -11.05
C TYR A 2 -1.06 -12.42 -9.85
N GLY A 3 -0.64 -11.94 -8.68
CA GLY A 3 -1.43 -11.94 -7.46
C GLY A 3 -1.77 -10.52 -7.00
N LEU A 4 -3.04 -10.20 -6.81
CA LEU A 4 -3.50 -8.94 -6.25
C LEU A 4 -4.31 -9.20 -4.98
N ALA A 5 -3.98 -8.52 -3.90
CA ALA A 5 -4.69 -8.59 -2.62
C ALA A 5 -5.08 -7.18 -2.15
N SER A 6 -6.19 -7.06 -1.42
CA SER A 6 -6.73 -5.76 -1.01
C SER A 6 -7.18 -5.67 0.45
N HIS A 7 -7.22 -6.75 1.20
CA HIS A 7 -7.73 -6.75 2.59
C HIS A 7 -6.90 -5.88 3.54
N SER A 8 -5.59 -5.85 3.35
CA SER A 8 -4.70 -4.97 4.12
C SER A 8 -4.68 -3.57 3.50
N HIS A 9 -5.05 -2.55 4.28
CA HIS A 9 -5.28 -1.19 3.78
C HIS A 9 -3.99 -0.37 3.64
N PHE A 10 -3.05 -0.92 2.91
CA PHE A 10 -1.80 -0.28 2.49
C PHE A 10 -1.39 -0.81 1.10
N PHE A 11 -0.37 -0.21 0.52
CA PHE A 11 0.25 -0.69 -0.71
C PHE A 11 1.54 -1.43 -0.40
N ARG A 12 1.78 -2.57 -1.06
CA ARG A 12 3.03 -3.30 -0.98
C ARG A 12 3.33 -4.05 -2.26
N LEU A 13 4.59 -3.95 -2.71
CA LEU A 13 5.15 -4.73 -3.82
C LEU A 13 5.69 -6.08 -3.33
N ASP A 14 5.84 -7.01 -4.27
CA ASP A 14 6.62 -8.25 -4.12
C ASP A 14 6.21 -9.08 -2.89
N ILE A 15 4.90 -9.18 -2.65
CA ILE A 15 4.39 -9.88 -1.45
C ILE A 15 4.77 -11.36 -1.39
N PHE A 16 5.07 -11.97 -2.53
CA PHE A 16 5.51 -13.35 -2.63
C PHE A 16 7.04 -13.49 -2.80
N ASN A 17 7.79 -12.40 -2.74
CA ASN A 17 9.25 -12.45 -2.77
C ASN A 17 9.83 -12.73 -1.36
N THR A 18 9.45 -13.83 -0.78
CA THR A 18 9.94 -14.31 0.51
C THR A 18 10.89 -15.50 0.31
N LYS A 19 11.64 -15.89 1.35
CA LYS A 19 12.51 -17.05 1.29
C LYS A 19 11.75 -18.32 0.90
N HIS A 20 10.59 -18.56 1.50
CA HIS A 20 9.73 -19.70 1.21
C HIS A 20 9.41 -19.81 -0.31
N TRP A 21 8.89 -18.75 -0.90
CA TRP A 21 8.54 -18.74 -2.32
C TRP A 21 9.76 -18.92 -3.23
N ARG A 22 10.91 -18.36 -2.87
CA ARG A 22 12.14 -18.53 -3.66
C ARG A 22 12.65 -19.96 -3.62
N ASP A 23 12.53 -20.61 -2.47
CA ASP A 23 13.01 -22.00 -2.29
C ASP A 23 12.08 -23.02 -2.96
N ASP A 24 10.77 -22.74 -3.04
CA ASP A 24 9.75 -23.68 -3.55
C ASP A 24 9.42 -23.52 -5.05
N GLY A 25 10.25 -22.87 -5.82
CA GLY A 25 10.21 -22.95 -7.28
C GLY A 25 9.69 -21.73 -8.03
N GLY A 26 9.52 -20.59 -7.39
CA GLY A 26 9.30 -19.38 -8.15
C GLY A 26 8.58 -18.25 -7.43
N ILE A 27 9.01 -17.05 -7.74
CA ILE A 27 8.39 -15.82 -7.25
C ILE A 27 7.20 -15.48 -8.14
N LEU A 28 6.01 -15.47 -7.57
CA LEU A 28 4.83 -14.93 -8.24
C LEU A 28 4.84 -13.40 -8.09
N PRO A 29 4.80 -12.62 -9.18
CA PRO A 29 4.59 -11.18 -9.06
C PRO A 29 3.27 -10.89 -8.33
N GLY A 30 3.34 -10.11 -7.26
CA GLY A 30 2.17 -9.86 -6.44
C GLY A 30 2.22 -8.57 -5.64
N TRP A 31 1.04 -8.01 -5.40
CA TRP A 31 0.86 -6.73 -4.72
C TRP A 31 -0.28 -6.77 -3.72
N ILE A 32 -0.14 -5.98 -2.65
CA ILE A 32 -1.27 -5.54 -1.83
C ILE A 32 -1.66 -4.13 -2.29
N VAL A 33 -2.94 -3.95 -2.64
CA VAL A 33 -3.51 -2.70 -3.14
C VAL A 33 -4.79 -2.36 -2.38
N GLY A 34 -4.72 -2.31 -1.05
CA GLY A 34 -5.85 -2.00 -0.19
C GLY A 34 -6.07 -0.50 0.05
N THR A 35 -5.86 0.34 -0.97
CA THR A 35 -5.76 1.80 -0.81
C THR A 35 -6.94 2.58 -1.41
N ALA A 36 -8.05 1.91 -1.77
CA ALA A 36 -9.14 2.51 -2.52
C ALA A 36 -10.25 3.16 -1.65
N GLY A 37 -9.90 3.78 -0.54
CA GLY A 37 -10.85 4.61 0.24
C GLY A 37 -11.28 4.06 1.60
N ALA A 38 -10.81 2.89 2.01
CA ALA A 38 -11.03 2.35 3.35
C ALA A 38 -10.14 3.05 4.41
N GLU A 39 -10.39 2.76 5.68
CA GLU A 39 -9.51 3.20 6.76
C GLU A 39 -8.08 2.74 6.50
N ARG A 40 -7.12 3.64 6.67
CA ARG A 40 -5.71 3.35 6.37
C ARG A 40 -5.06 2.63 7.53
N TYR A 41 -4.37 1.52 7.24
CA TYR A 41 -3.65 0.75 8.23
C TYR A 41 -2.17 1.08 8.26
N GLN A 42 -1.56 0.89 9.41
CA GLN A 42 -0.11 0.90 9.54
C GLN A 42 0.49 -0.31 8.82
N LEU A 43 1.73 -0.17 8.38
CA LEU A 43 2.49 -1.31 7.89
C LEU A 43 2.76 -2.30 9.03
N PRO A 44 2.80 -3.59 8.72
CA PRO A 44 3.24 -4.58 9.69
C PRO A 44 4.68 -4.30 10.13
N PRO A 45 5.07 -4.73 11.32
CA PRO A 45 6.45 -4.66 11.77
C PRO A 45 7.41 -5.25 10.74
N LEU A 46 8.59 -4.67 10.61
CA LEU A 46 9.64 -5.12 9.67
C LEU A 46 9.24 -5.05 8.18
N ALA A 47 8.17 -4.31 7.83
CA ALA A 47 7.83 -4.09 6.43
C ALA A 47 8.98 -3.36 5.70
N ASP A 48 9.28 -3.83 4.51
CA ASP A 48 10.24 -3.15 3.62
C ASP A 48 9.64 -1.81 3.14
N LEU A 49 10.15 -0.72 3.68
CA LEU A 49 9.66 0.63 3.36
C LEU A 49 9.97 1.05 1.92
N ALA A 50 10.98 0.46 1.28
CA ALA A 50 11.26 0.70 -0.13
C ALA A 50 10.19 0.09 -1.05
N LYS A 51 9.47 -0.92 -0.56
CA LYS A 51 8.45 -1.66 -1.31
C LYS A 51 7.03 -1.43 -0.79
N SER A 52 6.84 -0.57 0.20
CA SER A 52 5.56 -0.40 0.88
C SER A 52 5.22 1.07 1.05
N LYS A 53 3.92 1.38 0.92
CA LYS A 53 3.36 2.70 1.23
C LYS A 53 2.16 2.54 2.14
N THR A 54 2.12 3.32 3.19
CA THR A 54 0.99 3.38 4.11
C THR A 54 0.46 4.80 4.20
N TYR A 55 -0.75 4.96 4.74
CA TYR A 55 -1.44 6.24 4.83
C TYR A 55 -1.65 6.94 3.49
N VAL A 56 -1.73 6.19 2.41
CA VAL A 56 -1.99 6.67 1.06
C VAL A 56 -3.33 6.15 0.55
N TYR A 57 -3.96 6.92 -0.32
CA TYR A 57 -5.01 6.44 -1.20
C TYR A 57 -4.45 6.32 -2.61
N GLY A 58 -4.95 5.35 -3.36
CA GLY A 58 -4.47 5.14 -4.72
C GLY A 58 -5.09 3.90 -5.35
N TYR A 59 -4.69 3.67 -6.57
CA TYR A 59 -5.14 2.55 -7.38
C TYR A 59 -4.00 1.99 -8.22
N MET A 60 -4.17 0.75 -8.65
CA MET A 60 -3.26 0.08 -9.58
C MET A 60 -3.83 0.13 -10.99
N LEU A 61 -3.03 0.57 -11.95
CA LEU A 61 -3.31 0.40 -13.37
C LEU A 61 -2.57 -0.82 -13.91
N GLY A 62 -3.29 -1.71 -14.58
CA GLY A 62 -2.71 -2.78 -15.37
C GLY A 62 -2.79 -2.43 -16.86
N ARG A 63 -1.65 -2.33 -17.54
CA ARG A 63 -1.58 -2.11 -18.99
C ARG A 63 -1.25 -3.42 -19.66
N VAL A 64 -2.20 -3.96 -20.41
CA VAL A 64 -2.04 -5.20 -21.17
C VAL A 64 -1.50 -4.89 -22.56
N TYR A 65 -0.48 -5.61 -22.98
CA TYR A 65 0.14 -5.49 -24.29
C TYR A 65 -0.28 -6.63 -25.23
N PRO A 66 -0.13 -6.46 -26.56
CA PRO A 66 -0.50 -7.47 -27.54
C PRO A 66 0.24 -8.80 -27.41
N ASP A 67 1.43 -8.80 -26.82
CA ASP A 67 2.23 -10.00 -26.53
C ASP A 67 1.76 -10.75 -25.28
N GLY A 68 0.72 -10.25 -24.60
CA GLY A 68 0.19 -10.81 -23.37
C GLY A 68 0.92 -10.38 -22.10
N SER A 69 1.95 -9.56 -22.20
CA SER A 69 2.59 -8.96 -21.03
C SER A 69 1.68 -7.92 -20.36
N ILE A 70 1.87 -7.71 -19.06
CA ILE A 70 1.12 -6.72 -18.29
C ILE A 70 2.09 -5.93 -17.42
N ASP A 71 2.06 -4.62 -17.58
CA ASP A 71 2.72 -3.69 -16.66
C ASP A 71 1.74 -3.21 -15.60
N PHE A 72 2.20 -3.16 -14.36
CA PHE A 72 1.43 -2.65 -13.24
C PHE A 72 2.07 -1.38 -12.66
N GLU A 73 1.28 -0.32 -12.58
CA GLU A 73 1.68 0.98 -12.05
C GLU A 73 0.75 1.40 -10.92
N PHE A 74 1.32 1.72 -9.75
CA PHE A 74 0.54 2.27 -8.64
C PHE A 74 0.49 3.79 -8.73
N THR A 75 -0.73 4.33 -8.84
CA THR A 75 -0.99 5.77 -8.84
C THR A 75 -1.53 6.21 -7.49
N GLU A 76 -0.76 7.03 -6.79
CA GLU A 76 -1.16 7.63 -5.53
C GLU A 76 -2.03 8.86 -5.77
N LEU A 77 -3.19 8.92 -5.11
CA LEU A 77 -4.08 10.08 -5.13
C LEU A 77 -3.57 11.16 -4.18
N LYS A 78 -3.50 12.38 -4.69
CA LYS A 78 -3.07 13.58 -3.95
C LYS A 78 -4.22 14.57 -3.83
N THR A 79 -4.11 15.50 -2.90
CA THR A 79 -5.11 16.57 -2.75
C THR A 79 -5.28 17.39 -4.05
N SER A 80 -4.22 17.53 -4.85
CA SER A 80 -4.27 18.19 -6.16
C SER A 80 -5.16 17.49 -7.17
N ASP A 81 -5.40 16.20 -7.02
CA ASP A 81 -6.16 15.38 -7.97
C ASP A 81 -7.67 15.47 -7.71
N ILE A 82 -8.07 16.11 -6.62
CA ILE A 82 -9.47 16.36 -6.32
C ILE A 82 -10.06 17.32 -7.37
N PRO A 83 -11.20 17.00 -7.98
CA PRO A 83 -11.84 17.84 -8.98
C PRO A 83 -12.06 19.28 -8.51
N ALA A 84 -11.90 20.24 -9.41
CA ALA A 84 -12.04 21.66 -9.09
C ALA A 84 -13.41 22.00 -8.49
N GLU A 85 -14.46 21.33 -8.93
CA GLU A 85 -15.82 21.48 -8.40
C GLU A 85 -15.89 21.20 -6.90
N ILE A 86 -15.23 20.15 -6.44
CA ILE A 86 -15.17 19.80 -5.02
C ILE A 86 -14.30 20.80 -4.26
N ARG A 87 -13.13 21.17 -4.80
CA ARG A 87 -12.22 22.15 -4.18
C ARG A 87 -12.84 23.54 -4.07
N ASN A 88 -13.68 23.93 -5.01
CA ASN A 88 -14.36 25.21 -5.00
C ASN A 88 -15.59 25.24 -4.07
N ARG A 89 -16.18 24.07 -3.82
CA ARG A 89 -17.36 23.93 -2.95
C ARG A 89 -16.99 23.85 -1.47
N TYR A 90 -15.80 23.33 -1.16
CA TYR A 90 -15.35 23.10 0.21
C TYR A 90 -13.99 23.74 0.44
N SER A 91 -13.71 24.15 1.69
CA SER A 91 -12.39 24.67 2.02
C SER A 91 -11.29 23.62 1.81
N GLY A 92 -10.08 24.06 1.48
CA GLY A 92 -8.94 23.15 1.31
C GLY A 92 -8.63 22.33 2.57
N SER A 93 -8.82 22.90 3.75
CA SER A 93 -8.68 22.18 5.01
C SER A 93 -9.73 21.09 5.17
N TRP A 94 -10.98 21.36 4.80
CA TRP A 94 -12.04 20.36 4.83
C TRP A 94 -11.75 19.21 3.87
N VAL A 95 -11.31 19.51 2.63
CA VAL A 95 -10.96 18.48 1.63
C VAL A 95 -9.84 17.58 2.16
N LYS A 96 -8.78 18.15 2.72
CA LYS A 96 -7.69 17.38 3.34
C LYS A 96 -8.20 16.48 4.45
N GLN A 97 -9.03 17.01 5.32
CA GLN A 97 -9.56 16.27 6.46
C GLN A 97 -10.55 15.18 6.07
N ALA A 98 -11.50 15.49 5.18
CA ALA A 98 -12.57 14.57 4.79
C ALA A 98 -12.12 13.51 3.78
N CYS A 99 -11.35 13.92 2.75
CA CYS A 99 -10.95 13.00 1.68
C CYS A 99 -9.65 12.25 2.00
N PHE A 100 -8.70 12.89 2.66
CA PHE A 100 -7.38 12.30 2.94
C PHE A 100 -7.14 11.97 4.40
N ASN A 101 -8.03 12.42 5.29
CA ASN A 101 -7.97 12.17 6.72
C ASN A 101 -6.59 12.49 7.33
N GLU A 102 -5.95 13.54 6.83
CA GLU A 102 -4.57 13.91 7.17
C GLU A 102 -4.38 14.17 8.68
N ASN A 103 -5.42 14.63 9.37
CA ASN A 103 -5.36 14.87 10.79
C ASN A 103 -5.27 13.62 11.68
N ARG A 104 -5.56 12.43 11.11
CA ARG A 104 -5.43 11.18 11.84
C ARG A 104 -4.03 10.56 11.70
N ILE A 105 -3.19 11.13 10.84
CA ILE A 105 -1.82 10.67 10.60
C ILE A 105 -0.88 11.56 11.41
N THR A 106 -1.04 11.60 12.71
CA THR A 106 -0.20 12.49 13.51
C THR A 106 1.12 11.86 13.93
N THR A 107 1.19 10.56 14.03
CA THR A 107 2.46 9.85 14.28
C THR A 107 2.20 8.38 14.02
N PRO A 108 3.09 7.62 13.35
CA PRO A 108 3.03 6.17 13.39
C PRO A 108 2.99 5.74 14.86
N ALA A 109 2.04 4.89 15.23
CA ALA A 109 2.10 4.29 16.56
C ALA A 109 3.49 3.67 16.75
N PRO A 110 4.10 3.79 17.95
CA PRO A 110 5.38 3.15 18.20
C PRO A 110 5.25 1.69 17.77
N GLN A 111 6.17 1.24 16.93
CA GLN A 111 6.22 -0.17 16.53
C GLN A 111 6.29 -0.99 17.82
N PRO A 112 5.44 -2.01 18.01
CA PRO A 112 5.60 -2.91 19.13
C PRO A 112 7.03 -3.44 19.07
N ASP A 113 7.74 -3.34 20.16
CA ASP A 113 9.05 -3.98 20.31
C ASP A 113 8.82 -5.49 20.33
N TYR A 114 8.76 -6.08 19.15
CA TYR A 114 8.87 -7.54 19.01
C TYR A 114 10.35 -7.86 19.20
N GLY A 115 10.79 -7.85 20.46
CA GLY A 115 12.19 -8.07 20.83
C GLY A 115 12.82 -9.18 19.99
N GLN A 116 14.09 -9.04 19.68
CA GLN A 116 14.87 -9.94 18.83
C GLN A 116 14.81 -11.43 19.23
N GLU A 117 14.23 -11.74 20.39
CA GLU A 117 14.05 -13.11 20.89
C GLU A 117 13.11 -13.98 20.04
N THR A 118 12.21 -13.39 19.26
CA THR A 118 11.25 -14.18 18.44
C THR A 118 11.90 -14.74 17.17
N LEU A 119 12.99 -14.16 16.70
CA LEU A 119 13.70 -14.64 15.52
C LEU A 119 14.70 -15.77 15.83
N ALA A 120 15.14 -15.89 17.08
CA ALA A 120 16.07 -16.95 17.50
C ALA A 120 15.43 -18.32 17.74
N LYS A 121 14.08 -18.38 17.83
CA LYS A 121 13.35 -19.64 18.05
C LYS A 121 12.77 -20.25 16.77
N ALA A 122 13.02 -19.65 15.62
CA ALA A 122 12.55 -20.12 14.32
C ALA A 122 13.70 -20.62 13.41
N GLN A 123 14.84 -20.99 14.00
CA GLN A 123 15.93 -21.69 13.29
C GLN A 123 15.96 -23.16 13.68
#